data_031a084098bf51df28ccf893f5040e9a
#
_entry.id   031a084098bf51df28ccf893f5040e9a
#
_cell.length_a   1.000
_cell.length_b   1.000
_cell.length_c   1.000
_cell.angle_alpha   90.00
_cell.angle_beta   90.00
_cell.angle_gamma   90.00
#
_symmetry.space_group_name_H-M   'P 1'
#
loop_
_entity.id
_entity.type
_entity.pdbx_description
1 polymer ?
#
loop_
_entity_poly.entity_id
_entity_poly.type
_entity_poly.pdbx_seq_one_letter_code
_entity_poly.pdbx_strand_id
1 'polypeptide(L)'
;MEFHISCHHTPNNCGVHRHEPDGTRSPNAVPNWAERCKEVGVTFIKGGVNAPQHNHFLFVETYDMAKLRDLMQPYQGYWDVIITPVMDLK
;
A
#
# COMPACT_ATOMS: atom_id res chain seq x y z
N MET A 1 -2.05 -17.36 -1.41
CA MET A 1 -1.63 -17.03 -0.03
C MET A 1 -2.03 -15.60 0.30
N GLU A 2 -2.58 -15.40 1.47
CA GLU A 2 -2.98 -14.08 1.94
C GLU A 2 -1.82 -13.40 2.67
N PHE A 3 -1.73 -12.08 2.49
CA PHE A 3 -0.73 -11.25 3.16
C PHE A 3 -1.37 -10.04 3.81
N HIS A 4 -0.89 -9.69 4.98
CA HIS A 4 -1.19 -8.43 5.64
C HIS A 4 -0.04 -7.47 5.35
N ILE A 5 -0.35 -6.31 4.78
CA ILE A 5 0.63 -5.28 4.50
C ILE A 5 0.36 -4.11 5.42
N SER A 6 1.32 -3.81 6.28
CA SER A 6 1.28 -2.65 7.17
C SER A 6 2.21 -1.58 6.62
N CYS A 7 1.67 -0.40 6.36
CA CYS A 7 2.41 0.72 5.81
C CYS A 7 2.40 1.86 6.82
N HIS A 8 3.58 2.28 7.25
CA HIS A 8 3.74 3.41 8.16
C HIS A 8 4.58 4.49 7.51
N HIS A 9 4.17 5.74 7.68
CA HIS A 9 4.90 6.88 7.14
C HIS A 9 4.86 8.04 8.11
N THR A 10 5.84 8.93 7.99
CA THR A 10 5.88 10.17 8.76
C THR A 10 4.93 11.20 8.14
N PRO A 11 4.58 12.27 8.87
CA PRO A 11 3.78 13.36 8.29
C PRO A 11 4.39 13.93 7.01
N ASN A 12 5.72 13.98 6.91
CA ASN A 12 6.40 14.51 5.74
C ASN A 12 6.25 13.62 4.50
N ASN A 13 6.03 12.33 4.71
CA ASN A 13 5.91 11.34 3.65
C ASN A 13 4.47 10.89 3.42
N CYS A 14 3.51 11.57 4.06
CA CYS A 14 2.10 11.22 3.92
C CYS A 14 1.64 11.44 2.48
N GLY A 15 0.96 10.43 1.93
CA GLY A 15 0.46 10.50 0.55
C GLY A 15 -0.53 11.63 0.32
N VAL A 16 -1.22 12.08 1.37
CA VAL A 16 -2.14 13.22 1.30
C VAL A 16 -1.40 14.51 0.96
N HIS A 17 -0.14 14.60 1.38
CA HIS A 17 0.71 15.79 1.16
C HIS A 17 1.70 15.61 0.02
N ARG A 18 1.65 14.49 -0.69
CA ARG A 18 2.52 14.24 -1.85
C ARG A 18 1.93 14.89 -3.08
N HIS A 19 2.28 16.17 -3.27
CA HIS A 19 1.83 16.95 -4.41
C HIS A 19 3.01 17.54 -5.16
N GLU A 20 2.85 17.76 -6.43
CA GLU A 20 3.78 18.53 -7.24
C GLU A 20 3.75 20.01 -6.83
N PRO A 21 4.80 20.79 -7.17
CA PRO A 21 4.82 22.22 -6.83
C PRO A 21 3.61 23.03 -7.30
N ASP A 22 2.94 22.58 -8.36
CA ASP A 22 1.74 23.25 -8.88
C ASP A 22 0.45 22.85 -8.13
N GLY A 23 0.55 22.02 -7.09
CA GLY A 23 -0.59 21.57 -6.30
C GLY A 23 -1.28 20.31 -6.81
N THR A 24 -0.83 19.76 -7.94
CA THR A 24 -1.38 18.49 -8.43
C THR A 24 -0.84 17.32 -7.64
N ARG A 25 -1.60 16.21 -7.62
CA ARG A 25 -1.16 15.01 -6.93
C ARG A 25 0.07 14.43 -7.60
N SER A 26 1.03 13.99 -6.78
CA SER A 26 2.22 13.32 -7.31
C SER A 26 1.80 12.11 -8.17
N PRO A 27 2.38 11.93 -9.37
CA PRO A 27 2.04 10.80 -10.22
C PRO A 27 2.38 9.44 -9.60
N ASN A 28 3.25 9.42 -8.58
CA ASN A 28 3.59 8.19 -7.86
C ASN A 28 2.64 7.89 -6.70
N ALA A 29 1.70 8.79 -6.39
CA ALA A 29 0.72 8.51 -5.34
C ALA A 29 -0.36 7.56 -5.87
N VAL A 30 -0.69 6.55 -5.07
CA VAL A 30 -1.73 5.58 -5.42
C VAL A 30 -3.09 6.14 -5.01
N PRO A 31 -3.99 6.46 -5.95
CA PRO A 31 -5.29 7.03 -5.63
C PRO A 31 -6.30 5.98 -5.15
N ASN A 32 -6.16 4.74 -5.59
CA ASN A 32 -7.10 3.66 -5.29
C ASN A 32 -6.34 2.34 -5.21
N TRP A 33 -6.27 1.77 -4.02
CA TRP A 33 -5.51 0.53 -3.79
C TRP A 33 -6.15 -0.68 -4.44
N ALA A 34 -7.47 -0.76 -4.51
CA ALA A 34 -8.14 -1.87 -5.17
C ALA A 34 -7.80 -1.92 -6.66
N GLU A 35 -7.81 -0.77 -7.32
CA GLU A 35 -7.42 -0.67 -8.72
C GLU A 35 -5.93 -0.96 -8.92
N ARG A 36 -5.09 -0.47 -8.02
CA ARG A 36 -3.66 -0.74 -8.08
C ARG A 36 -3.38 -2.24 -7.97
N CYS A 37 -4.04 -2.93 -7.06
CA CYS A 37 -3.93 -4.39 -6.93
C CYS A 37 -4.32 -5.08 -8.23
N LYS A 38 -5.40 -4.65 -8.84
CA LYS A 38 -5.84 -5.21 -10.11
C LYS A 38 -4.82 -5.02 -11.22
N GLU A 39 -4.21 -3.84 -11.29
CA GLU A 39 -3.17 -3.53 -12.29
C GLU A 39 -1.96 -4.46 -12.18
N VAL A 40 -1.53 -4.76 -10.96
CA VAL A 40 -0.35 -5.61 -10.75
C VAL A 40 -0.70 -7.10 -10.65
N GLY A 41 -1.98 -7.45 -10.71
CA GLY A 41 -2.40 -8.86 -10.70
C GLY A 41 -2.49 -9.48 -9.31
N VAL A 42 -2.80 -8.68 -8.30
CA VAL A 42 -2.98 -9.11 -6.90
C VAL A 42 -4.45 -8.95 -6.53
N THR A 43 -4.99 -9.90 -5.77
CA THR A 43 -6.37 -9.82 -5.32
C THR A 43 -6.44 -8.94 -4.06
N PHE A 44 -7.19 -7.84 -4.16
CA PHE A 44 -7.46 -6.97 -3.02
C PHE A 44 -8.60 -7.57 -2.19
N ILE A 45 -8.34 -7.81 -0.90
CA ILE A 45 -9.34 -8.36 0.01
C ILE A 45 -9.98 -7.23 0.80
N LYS A 46 -9.15 -6.43 1.48
CA LYS A 46 -9.61 -5.42 2.40
C LYS A 46 -8.49 -4.42 2.66
N GLY A 47 -8.86 -3.20 2.95
CA GLY A 47 -7.90 -2.19 3.36
C GLY A 47 -8.51 -1.24 4.36
N GLY A 48 -7.65 -0.53 5.05
CA GLY A 48 -8.05 0.49 6.01
C GLY A 48 -6.93 1.47 6.27
N VAL A 49 -7.27 2.57 6.89
CA VAL A 49 -6.32 3.62 7.20
C VAL A 49 -6.58 4.14 8.62
N ASN A 50 -5.48 4.38 9.34
CA ASN A 50 -5.53 5.12 10.59
C ASN A 50 -4.79 6.45 10.33
N ALA A 51 -5.53 7.45 9.87
CA ALA A 51 -4.94 8.71 9.44
C ALA A 51 -4.18 9.44 10.56
N PRO A 52 -4.69 9.52 11.81
CA PRO A 52 -3.94 10.16 12.89
C PRO A 52 -2.57 9.54 13.16
N GLN A 53 -2.40 8.24 12.91
CA GLN A 53 -1.15 7.53 13.11
C GLN A 53 -0.35 7.35 11.83
N HIS A 54 -0.85 7.84 10.71
CA HIS A 54 -0.22 7.70 9.38
C HIS A 54 0.06 6.25 9.02
N ASN A 55 -0.91 5.37 9.28
CA ASN A 55 -0.84 3.95 8.96
C ASN A 55 -1.87 3.57 7.91
N HIS A 56 -1.46 2.70 6.98
CA HIS A 56 -2.36 2.01 6.06
C HIS A 56 -2.24 0.51 6.26
N PHE A 57 -3.34 -0.19 6.08
CA PHE A 57 -3.38 -1.65 6.23
C PHE A 57 -4.07 -2.26 5.03
N LEU A 58 -3.46 -3.27 4.45
CA LEU A 58 -4.00 -3.99 3.31
C LEU A 58 -3.99 -5.48 3.58
N PHE A 59 -5.07 -6.15 3.21
CA PHE A 59 -5.08 -7.60 3.08
C PHE A 59 -5.21 -7.93 1.60
N VAL A 60 -4.27 -8.69 1.08
CA VAL A 60 -4.20 -9.04 -0.33
C VAL A 60 -3.88 -10.52 -0.48
N GLU A 61 -4.21 -11.08 -1.65
CA GLU A 61 -3.89 -12.47 -1.94
C GLU A 61 -3.09 -12.56 -3.24
N THR A 62 -2.00 -13.32 -3.20
CA THR A 62 -1.20 -13.66 -4.36
C THR A 62 -0.34 -14.88 -4.05
N TYR A 63 0.10 -15.58 -5.08
CA TYR A 63 1.11 -16.63 -4.97
C TYR A 63 2.48 -16.16 -5.48
N ASP A 64 2.58 -14.91 -5.89
CA ASP A 64 3.81 -14.34 -6.48
C ASP A 64 4.28 -13.15 -5.66
N MET A 65 5.36 -13.36 -4.90
CA MET A 65 5.93 -12.31 -4.05
C MET A 65 6.44 -11.11 -4.85
N ALA A 66 6.85 -11.33 -6.10
CA ALA A 66 7.30 -10.22 -6.94
C ALA A 66 6.19 -9.21 -7.20
N LYS A 67 4.94 -9.65 -7.22
CA LYS A 67 3.78 -8.76 -7.39
C LYS A 67 3.57 -7.86 -6.18
N LEU A 68 3.93 -8.33 -4.98
CA LEU A 68 3.87 -7.48 -3.77
C LEU A 68 4.91 -6.37 -3.84
N ARG A 69 6.10 -6.66 -4.35
CA ARG A 69 7.11 -5.65 -4.60
C ARG A 69 6.58 -4.61 -5.59
N ASP A 70 5.98 -5.06 -6.69
CA ASP A 70 5.44 -4.17 -7.71
C ASP A 70 4.29 -3.32 -7.16
N LEU A 71 3.45 -3.92 -6.31
CA LEU A 71 2.33 -3.23 -5.67
C LEU A 71 2.82 -2.03 -4.84
N MET A 72 3.88 -2.23 -4.06
CA MET A 72 4.38 -1.22 -3.14
C MET A 72 5.46 -0.31 -3.73
N GLN A 73 5.86 -0.54 -4.97
CA GLN A 73 6.92 0.21 -5.62
C GLN A 73 6.74 1.74 -5.59
N PRO A 74 5.53 2.30 -5.76
CA PRO A 74 5.35 3.76 -5.69
C PRO A 74 5.77 4.38 -4.35
N TYR A 75 5.79 3.60 -3.28
CA TYR A 75 6.15 4.09 -1.95
C TYR A 75 7.49 3.55 -1.44
N GLN A 76 8.21 2.86 -2.30
CA GLN A 76 9.55 2.37 -1.94
C GLN A 76 10.46 3.56 -1.62
N GLY A 77 11.08 3.53 -0.45
CA GLY A 77 11.93 4.63 0.02
C GLY A 77 11.20 5.77 0.71
N TYR A 78 9.85 5.72 0.75
CA TYR A 78 9.03 6.75 1.41
C TYR A 78 8.32 6.20 2.64
N TRP A 79 7.80 4.98 2.57
CA TRP A 79 7.04 4.35 3.65
C TRP A 79 7.77 3.14 4.18
N ASP A 80 7.58 2.90 5.48
CA ASP A 80 7.97 1.63 6.08
C ASP A 80 6.88 0.62 5.81
N VAL A 81 7.23 -0.45 5.11
CA VAL A 81 6.27 -1.48 4.68
C VAL A 81 6.66 -2.81 5.31
N ILE A 82 5.70 -3.42 6.01
CA ILE A 82 5.87 -4.76 6.59
C ILE A 82 4.84 -5.67 5.94
N ILE A 83 5.32 -6.74 5.31
CA ILE A 83 4.48 -7.72 4.62
C ILE A 83 4.53 -9.02 5.42
N THR A 84 3.37 -9.44 5.93
CA THR A 84 3.27 -10.61 6.79
C THR A 84 2.34 -11.65 6.16
N PRO A 85 2.81 -12.89 5.95
CA PRO A 85 1.93 -13.98 5.52
C PRO A 85 0.87 -14.24 6.57
N VAL A 86 -0.35 -14.50 6.13
CA VAL A 86 -1.48 -14.75 7.03
C VAL A 86 -2.06 -16.12 6.74
N MET A 87 -2.20 -16.92 7.78
CA MET A 87 -2.88 -18.21 7.71
C MET A 87 -4.23 -18.10 8.40
N ASP A 88 -5.23 -18.79 7.86
CA ASP A 88 -6.54 -18.81 8.49
C ASP A 88 -6.46 -19.41 9.89
N LEU A 89 -7.11 -18.76 10.83
CA LEU A 89 -7.28 -19.28 12.17
C LEU A 89 -8.39 -20.33 12.16
N LYS A 90 -8.07 -21.53 12.60
CA LYS A 90 -9.02 -22.64 12.60
C LYS A 90 -9.38 -23.08 14.01
#